data_93ff3968b53f7b6320c5d4d5191b4fea
#
_entry.id   93ff3968b53f7b6320c5d4d5191b4fea
#
_cell.length_a   1.000
_cell.length_b   1.000
_cell.length_c   1.000
_cell.angle_alpha   90.00
_cell.angle_beta   90.00
_cell.angle_gamma   90.00
#
_symmetry.space_group_name_H-M   'P 1'
#
loop_
_entity.id
_entity.type
_entity.pdbx_description
1 polymer ?
#
loop_
_entity_poly.entity_id
_entity_poly.type
_entity_poly.pdbx_seq_one_letter_code
_entity_poly.pdbx_strand_id
1 'polypeptide(L)'
;MKDKKTVKIISAVFVILLLLSVAYNFPEKATMEKEISYNEFINLLDKNEISQVVINEDNIKIIPKNNSEYKNKILCTANINDGKLVSKLQDLHVSYSIVEKAK
;
A
#
# COMPACT_ATOMS: atom_id res chain seq x y z
N MET A 1 20.36 -13.50 35.77
CA MET A 1 20.43 -12.07 35.59
C MET A 1 20.80 -11.73 34.16
N LYS A 2 20.20 -10.76 33.60
CA LYS A 2 20.42 -10.47 32.20
C LYS A 2 21.31 -9.28 32.01
N ASP A 3 22.33 -9.48 31.24
CA ASP A 3 23.25 -8.42 30.88
C ASP A 3 22.59 -7.50 29.87
N LYS A 4 23.07 -6.27 29.83
CA LYS A 4 22.59 -5.32 28.82
C LYS A 4 22.88 -5.80 27.41
N LYS A 5 23.98 -6.54 27.24
CA LYS A 5 24.31 -7.12 25.93
C LYS A 5 23.26 -8.14 25.50
N THR A 6 22.82 -8.97 26.41
CA THR A 6 21.82 -9.98 26.11
C THR A 6 20.51 -9.32 25.69
N VAL A 7 20.11 -8.25 26.37
CA VAL A 7 18.91 -7.51 26.05
C VAL A 7 19.02 -6.88 24.66
N LYS A 8 20.17 -6.33 24.33
CA LYS A 8 20.39 -5.72 23.01
C LYS A 8 20.34 -6.77 21.92
N ILE A 9 20.92 -7.93 22.14
CA ILE A 9 20.89 -9.01 21.15
C ILE A 9 19.48 -9.49 20.93
N ILE A 10 18.72 -9.69 22.00
CA ILE A 10 17.33 -10.13 21.90
C ILE A 10 16.50 -9.09 21.15
N SER A 11 16.71 -7.83 21.44
CA SER A 11 16.01 -6.76 20.78
C SER A 11 16.33 -6.71 19.29
N ALA A 12 17.59 -6.87 18.94
CA ALA A 12 18.00 -6.89 17.53
C ALA A 12 17.39 -8.07 16.79
N VAL A 13 17.40 -9.24 17.40
CA VAL A 13 16.78 -10.43 16.80
C VAL A 13 15.29 -10.22 16.60
N PHE A 14 14.63 -9.61 17.59
CA PHE A 14 13.20 -9.35 17.48
C PHE A 14 12.89 -8.41 16.32
N VAL A 15 13.69 -7.36 16.15
CA VAL A 15 13.52 -6.43 15.04
C VAL A 15 13.72 -7.15 13.70
N ILE A 16 14.76 -7.99 13.62
CA ILE A 16 15.01 -8.74 12.40
C ILE A 16 13.83 -9.67 12.08
N LEU A 17 13.28 -10.33 13.09
CA LEU A 17 12.12 -11.20 12.90
C LEU A 17 10.91 -10.40 12.41
N LEU A 18 10.71 -9.21 12.94
CA LEU A 18 9.62 -8.35 12.47
C LEU A 18 9.82 -7.96 11.01
N LEU A 19 11.03 -7.62 10.64
CA LEU A 19 11.32 -7.25 9.25
C LEU A 19 11.11 -8.44 8.31
N LEU A 20 11.54 -9.62 8.73
CA LEU A 20 11.31 -10.82 7.93
C LEU A 20 9.82 -11.14 7.82
N SER A 21 9.08 -10.95 8.90
CA SER A 21 7.64 -11.18 8.88
C SER A 21 6.96 -10.25 7.88
N VAL A 22 7.36 -8.99 7.84
CA VAL A 22 6.82 -8.05 6.85
C VAL A 22 7.18 -8.50 5.44
N ALA A 23 8.40 -8.95 5.23
CA ALA A 23 8.84 -9.41 3.92
C ALA A 23 8.05 -10.64 3.46
N TYR A 24 7.79 -11.57 4.37
CA TYR A 24 7.02 -12.77 4.04
C TYR A 24 5.55 -12.48 3.82
N ASN A 25 5.01 -11.55 4.59
CA ASN A 25 3.61 -11.18 4.47
C ASN A 25 3.36 -10.20 3.33
N PHE A 26 4.41 -9.57 2.87
CA PHE A 26 4.29 -8.70 1.71
C PHE A 26 3.93 -9.58 0.53
N PRO A 27 2.87 -9.25 -0.18
CA PRO A 27 2.35 -10.16 -1.20
C PRO A 27 3.14 -10.09 -2.50
N GLU A 28 4.45 -10.31 -2.40
CA GLU A 28 5.21 -10.45 -3.63
C GLU A 28 4.72 -11.61 -4.45
N LYS A 29 4.29 -12.65 -3.74
CA LYS A 29 3.79 -13.83 -4.41
C LYS A 29 2.36 -13.69 -4.83
N ALA A 30 1.66 -12.81 -4.16
CA ALA A 30 0.25 -12.58 -4.46
C ALA A 30 0.07 -11.40 -5.35
N THR A 31 1.12 -10.96 -6.00
CA THR A 31 1.01 -9.85 -6.90
C THR A 31 0.22 -10.23 -8.13
N MET A 32 -1.00 -10.59 -7.89
CA MET A 32 -1.95 -10.57 -8.96
C MET A 32 -2.41 -9.14 -9.06
N GLU A 33 -1.69 -8.38 -9.86
CA GLU A 33 -2.16 -7.06 -10.19
C GLU A 33 -3.39 -7.21 -11.06
N LYS A 34 -4.46 -6.61 -10.62
CA LYS A 34 -5.68 -6.59 -11.39
C LYS A 34 -5.91 -5.19 -11.90
N GLU A 35 -6.07 -5.06 -13.21
CA GLU A 35 -6.38 -3.77 -13.80
C GLU A 35 -7.86 -3.47 -13.63
N ILE A 36 -8.17 -2.26 -13.15
CA ILE A 36 -9.55 -1.80 -12.98
C ILE A 36 -9.70 -0.46 -13.68
N SER A 37 -10.94 -0.08 -13.95
CA SER A 37 -11.20 1.23 -14.52
C SER A 37 -11.03 2.33 -13.46
N TYR A 38 -10.80 3.53 -13.92
CA TYR A 38 -10.70 4.67 -13.01
C TYR A 38 -11.99 4.87 -12.23
N ASN A 39 -13.14 4.64 -12.86
CA ASN A 39 -14.42 4.74 -12.19
C ASN A 39 -14.54 3.73 -11.05
N GLU A 40 -14.06 2.53 -11.26
CA GLU A 40 -14.05 1.51 -10.21
C GLU A 40 -13.16 1.94 -9.05
N PHE A 41 -12.01 2.51 -9.37
CA PHE A 41 -11.13 3.06 -8.35
C PHE A 41 -11.85 4.12 -7.49
N ILE A 42 -12.54 5.04 -8.13
CA ILE A 42 -13.28 6.07 -7.41
C ILE A 42 -14.40 5.46 -6.56
N ASN A 43 -15.09 4.46 -7.08
CA ASN A 43 -16.11 3.74 -6.30
C ASN A 43 -15.51 3.12 -5.05
N LEU A 44 -14.35 2.50 -5.16
CA LEU A 44 -13.69 1.89 -4.01
C LEU A 44 -13.28 2.95 -2.98
N LEU A 45 -12.84 4.11 -3.44
CA LEU A 45 -12.56 5.23 -2.55
C LEU A 45 -13.81 5.64 -1.77
N ASP A 46 -14.92 5.78 -2.48
CA ASP A 46 -16.18 6.21 -1.85
C ASP A 46 -16.71 5.19 -0.86
N LYS A 47 -16.43 3.91 -1.09
CA LYS A 47 -16.81 2.84 -0.17
C LYS A 47 -15.84 2.66 0.98
N ASN A 48 -14.77 3.45 1.00
CA ASN A 48 -13.75 3.37 2.03
C ASN A 48 -13.08 1.99 2.09
N GLU A 49 -12.83 1.42 0.92
CA GLU A 49 -12.22 0.10 0.81
C GLU A 49 -10.75 0.13 0.42
N ILE A 50 -10.14 1.31 0.37
CA ILE A 50 -8.76 1.46 -0.04
C ILE A 50 -7.89 1.84 1.14
N SER A 51 -6.80 1.11 1.32
CA SER A 51 -5.83 1.34 2.39
C SER A 51 -4.78 2.36 1.97
N GLN A 52 -4.27 2.22 0.77
CA GLN A 52 -3.18 3.06 0.31
C GLN A 52 -3.21 3.20 -1.20
N VAL A 53 -2.74 4.33 -1.69
CA VAL A 53 -2.66 4.62 -3.12
C VAL A 53 -1.24 5.05 -3.44
N VAL A 54 -0.67 4.49 -4.50
CA VAL A 54 0.64 4.91 -5.00
C VAL A 54 0.44 5.47 -6.40
N ILE A 55 0.69 6.75 -6.54
CA ILE A 55 0.48 7.45 -7.80
C ILE A 55 1.79 7.49 -8.56
N ASN A 56 1.84 6.75 -9.65
CA ASN A 56 2.97 6.76 -10.57
C ASN A 56 2.64 7.62 -11.76
N GLU A 57 3.65 7.91 -12.56
CA GLU A 57 3.47 8.76 -13.72
C GLU A 57 2.46 8.19 -14.71
N ASP A 58 2.51 6.89 -14.97
CA ASP A 58 1.69 6.23 -15.97
C ASP A 58 0.47 5.52 -15.38
N ASN A 59 0.53 5.14 -14.13
CA ASN A 59 -0.54 4.39 -13.52
C ASN A 59 -0.67 4.70 -12.04
N ILE A 60 -1.74 4.19 -11.45
CA ILE A 60 -2.00 4.32 -10.03
C ILE A 60 -2.15 2.91 -9.47
N LYS A 61 -1.34 2.58 -8.47
CA LYS A 61 -1.46 1.30 -7.78
C LYS A 61 -2.28 1.49 -6.52
N ILE A 62 -3.16 0.56 -6.27
CA ILE A 62 -4.14 0.67 -5.21
C ILE A 62 -4.05 -0.56 -4.32
N ILE A 63 -3.91 -0.33 -3.03
CA ILE A 63 -3.85 -1.40 -2.05
C ILE A 63 -5.17 -1.39 -1.30
N PRO A 64 -6.03 -2.40 -1.52
CA PRO A 64 -7.33 -2.43 -0.87
C PRO A 64 -7.23 -2.84 0.60
N LYS A 65 -8.25 -2.49 1.36
CA LYS A 65 -8.37 -2.92 2.74
C LYS A 65 -8.82 -4.36 2.82
N ASN A 66 -8.69 -4.93 4.01
CA ASN A 66 -9.12 -6.32 4.23
C ASN A 66 -10.61 -6.51 4.06
N ASN A 67 -11.40 -5.47 4.18
CA ASN A 67 -12.85 -5.55 4.00
C ASN A 67 -13.29 -5.46 2.54
N SER A 68 -12.33 -5.30 1.64
CA SER A 68 -12.63 -5.22 0.21
C SER A 68 -12.72 -6.61 -0.39
N GLU A 69 -13.54 -6.77 -1.44
CA GLU A 69 -13.56 -7.99 -2.22
C GLU A 69 -12.23 -8.23 -2.94
N TYR A 70 -11.44 -7.19 -3.09
CA TYR A 70 -10.12 -7.25 -3.72
C TYR A 70 -8.99 -7.43 -2.72
N LYS A 71 -9.27 -7.80 -1.49
CA LYS A 71 -8.23 -8.03 -0.50
C LYS A 71 -7.18 -8.98 -1.04
N ASN A 72 -5.92 -8.79 -0.67
CA ASN A 72 -4.79 -9.58 -1.13
C ASN A 72 -4.47 -9.42 -2.62
N LYS A 73 -5.02 -8.41 -3.26
CA LYS A 73 -4.69 -8.09 -4.65
C LYS A 73 -4.21 -6.66 -4.73
N ILE A 74 -3.30 -6.41 -5.64
CA ILE A 74 -2.90 -5.05 -5.95
C ILE A 74 -3.67 -4.62 -7.18
N LEU A 75 -4.42 -3.55 -7.04
CA LEU A 75 -5.20 -3.02 -8.16
C LEU A 75 -4.38 -1.97 -8.89
N CYS A 76 -4.68 -1.81 -10.15
CA CYS A 76 -3.95 -0.88 -11.00
C CYS A 76 -4.93 -0.20 -11.94
N THR A 77 -4.78 1.09 -12.09
CA THR A 77 -5.56 1.85 -13.06
C THR A 77 -4.66 2.88 -13.73
N ALA A 78 -5.06 3.36 -14.90
CA ALA A 78 -4.29 4.36 -15.61
C ALA A 78 -4.33 5.69 -14.85
N ASN A 79 -3.21 6.40 -14.87
CA ASN A 79 -3.17 7.75 -14.32
C ASN A 79 -3.66 8.72 -15.39
N ILE A 80 -4.85 9.23 -15.21
CA ILE A 80 -5.45 10.17 -16.14
C ILE A 80 -5.18 11.63 -15.77
N ASN A 81 -4.28 11.85 -14.82
CA ASN A 81 -3.89 13.19 -14.38
C ASN A 81 -5.07 13.99 -13.85
N ASP A 82 -5.90 13.34 -13.07
CA ASP A 82 -7.05 14.01 -12.44
C ASP A 82 -6.55 14.93 -11.34
N GLY A 83 -6.66 16.22 -11.57
CA GLY A 83 -6.18 17.22 -10.61
C GLY A 83 -6.94 17.22 -9.29
N LYS A 84 -8.07 16.53 -9.20
CA LYS A 84 -8.87 16.47 -7.98
C LYS A 84 -8.58 15.23 -7.14
N LEU A 85 -7.77 14.33 -7.67
CA LEU A 85 -7.54 13.05 -6.99
C LEU A 85 -6.89 13.25 -5.62
N VAL A 86 -5.83 14.04 -5.56
CA VAL A 86 -5.11 14.24 -4.30
C VAL A 86 -6.03 14.86 -3.25
N SER A 87 -6.83 15.85 -3.64
CA SER A 87 -7.78 16.45 -2.71
C SER A 87 -8.79 15.44 -2.20
N LYS A 88 -9.25 14.57 -3.08
CA LYS A 88 -10.20 13.52 -2.68
C LYS A 88 -9.56 12.54 -1.70
N LEU A 89 -8.31 12.16 -1.95
CA LEU A 89 -7.60 11.27 -1.04
C LEU A 89 -7.41 11.91 0.33
N GLN A 90 -7.09 13.19 0.35
CA GLN A 90 -6.95 13.91 1.62
C GLN A 90 -8.28 14.00 2.36
N ASP A 91 -9.36 14.29 1.66
CA ASP A 91 -10.68 14.40 2.26
C ASP A 91 -11.12 13.06 2.86
N LEU A 92 -10.76 11.98 2.23
CA LEU A 92 -11.13 10.64 2.69
C LEU A 92 -10.11 10.04 3.66
N HIS A 93 -9.04 10.78 3.97
CA HIS A 93 -7.97 10.33 4.86
C HIS A 93 -7.32 9.03 4.40
N VAL A 94 -7.15 8.90 3.09
CA VAL A 94 -6.48 7.74 2.50
C VAL A 94 -5.00 8.05 2.37
N SER A 95 -4.17 7.12 2.82
CA SER A 95 -2.72 7.27 2.65
C SER A 95 -2.36 7.20 1.17
N TYR A 96 -1.50 8.09 0.75
CA TYR A 96 -1.05 8.08 -0.64
C TYR A 96 0.40 8.52 -0.72
N SER A 97 1.05 8.12 -1.79
CA SER A 97 2.37 8.61 -2.13
C SER A 97 2.44 8.87 -3.61
N ILE A 98 3.28 9.80 -3.99
CA ILE A 98 3.49 10.14 -5.40
C ILE A 98 4.92 9.76 -5.73
N VAL A 99 5.07 8.92 -6.75
CA VAL A 99 6.38 8.47 -7.20
C VAL A 99 6.72 9.24 -8.46
N GLU A 100 7.77 10.03 -8.38
CA GLU A 100 8.26 10.74 -9.54
C GLU A 100 9.30 9.89 -10.23
N LYS A 101 9.24 9.89 -11.55
CA LYS A 101 10.20 9.14 -12.33
C LYS A 101 11.56 9.82 -12.24
N ALA A 102 12.54 9.09 -11.76
CA ALA A 102 13.91 9.61 -11.72
C ALA A 102 14.44 9.76 -13.13
N LYS A 103 15.08 10.87 -13.36
CA LYS A 103 15.71 11.09 -14.66
C LYS A 103 17.16 10.69 -14.61
#